data_abffa6e2c50625cdddb1e9617144d628
#
_entry.id   abffa6e2c50625cdddb1e9617144d628
#
_cell.length_a   1.000
_cell.length_b   1.000
_cell.length_c   1.000
_cell.angle_alpha   90.00
_cell.angle_beta   90.00
_cell.angle_gamma   90.00
#
_symmetry.space_group_name_H-M   'P 1'
#
loop_
_entity.id
_entity.type
_entity.pdbx_description
1 polymer ?
#
loop_
_entity_poly.entity_id
_entity_poly.type
_entity_poly.pdbx_seq_one_letter_code
_entity_poly.pdbx_strand_id
1 'polypeptide(L)'
;MKAVYFDSQIPEKIAKEKFCFPEGIMMENAASSLQNVITDACNEQKLLNPCVLIICGSGNNGGDGIALARRIFGKTEVYVFCVKNPKTPEALVQLKMAKKLNVPFLSESEFNSILEEKKVNIIVDCLFGTGFSGYPDEKSSEILLKVNSYNCIKIACDIPSGINKNGFVYKNSKNEALVFNADYTVTMGALKTALFSDAAKDFCGKIICAELGISEKVFNSLEKPSAFLLELSDINFPFRKAKSSHKGTFGHAYVIPGEKPGAGLIAATSALEFGCGLSTVCDKFSDFLKIKIPMDLMYSSEIPNNVSAILLGSGFGRNQQNIDAAWDFIKQGSLNDKCSFVFDADIFYYQKLPLLLEELKNQQVILTPHPKELFYLLKLYDIKVDSVEEVIQNRFEFCKLFSEKNPNCVLVSKGAITYVCHQNQIFICDVGSVALAKAGSGDVLAGMCLSLLAQGYDCVKAAQTAVYAHGIAASECETNYGLTPSILISLIKNK
;
A
#
# COMPACT_ATOMS: atom_id res chain seq x y z
N MET A 1 1.10 -14.16 -2.26
CA MET A 1 1.85 -12.88 -2.40
C MET A 1 2.34 -12.73 -3.82
N LYS A 2 2.23 -11.54 -4.39
CA LYS A 2 2.77 -11.21 -5.71
C LYS A 2 4.08 -10.44 -5.57
N ALA A 3 5.04 -10.76 -6.44
CA ALA A 3 6.32 -10.06 -6.49
C ALA A 3 6.16 -8.63 -6.99
N VAL A 4 6.87 -7.69 -6.35
CA VAL A 4 6.86 -6.26 -6.69
C VAL A 4 8.30 -5.80 -6.88
N TYR A 5 8.56 -5.05 -7.96
CA TYR A 5 9.90 -4.63 -8.35
C TYR A 5 10.03 -3.11 -8.29
N PHE A 6 11.16 -2.63 -7.82
CA PHE A 6 11.51 -1.21 -7.93
C PHE A 6 11.84 -0.83 -9.37
N ASP A 7 12.58 -1.70 -10.06
CA ASP A 7 12.90 -1.54 -11.47
C ASP A 7 12.52 -2.81 -12.25
N SER A 8 11.36 -2.77 -12.91
CA SER A 8 10.87 -3.89 -13.73
C SER A 8 11.60 -4.03 -15.06
N GLN A 9 12.41 -3.05 -15.47
CA GLN A 9 13.19 -3.15 -16.70
C GLN A 9 14.35 -4.16 -16.58
N ILE A 10 14.83 -4.42 -15.34
CA ILE A 10 15.90 -5.40 -15.09
C ILE A 10 15.45 -6.81 -15.52
N PRO A 11 14.37 -7.41 -14.99
CA PRO A 11 13.93 -8.73 -15.42
C PRO A 11 13.50 -8.77 -16.89
N GLU A 12 12.94 -7.68 -17.45
CA GLU A 12 12.64 -7.59 -18.88
C GLU A 12 13.92 -7.66 -19.74
N LYS A 13 14.97 -6.94 -19.35
CA LYS A 13 16.26 -7.00 -20.02
C LYS A 13 16.88 -8.39 -19.94
N ILE A 14 16.87 -9.01 -18.77
CA ILE A 14 17.36 -10.38 -18.58
C ILE A 14 16.57 -11.36 -19.46
N ALA A 15 15.24 -11.22 -19.55
CA ALA A 15 14.42 -12.06 -20.41
C ALA A 15 14.78 -11.94 -21.89
N LYS A 16 15.06 -10.73 -22.37
CA LYS A 16 15.52 -10.48 -23.73
C LYS A 16 16.87 -11.14 -24.00
N GLU A 17 17.84 -10.96 -23.10
CA GLU A 17 19.19 -11.48 -23.25
C GLU A 17 19.25 -13.00 -23.10
N LYS A 18 18.57 -13.57 -22.09
CA LYS A 18 18.64 -14.99 -21.75
C LYS A 18 17.76 -15.87 -22.63
N PHE A 19 16.58 -15.38 -23.01
CA PHE A 19 15.60 -16.15 -23.76
C PHE A 19 15.44 -15.68 -25.21
N CYS A 20 16.25 -14.71 -25.64
CA CYS A 20 16.14 -14.09 -26.98
C CYS A 20 14.73 -13.58 -27.29
N PHE A 21 14.02 -13.04 -26.27
CA PHE A 21 12.62 -12.66 -26.38
C PHE A 21 12.50 -11.30 -27.09
N PRO A 22 11.92 -11.24 -28.31
CA PRO A 22 11.85 -9.99 -29.07
C PRO A 22 10.93 -8.96 -28.40
N GLU A 23 11.34 -7.70 -28.37
CA GLU A 23 10.52 -6.58 -27.83
C GLU A 23 9.16 -6.46 -28.53
N GLY A 24 9.11 -6.72 -29.83
CA GLY A 24 7.86 -6.70 -30.59
C GLY A 24 6.82 -7.73 -30.08
N ILE A 25 7.26 -8.89 -29.57
CA ILE A 25 6.35 -9.87 -28.95
C ILE A 25 5.84 -9.36 -27.61
N MET A 26 6.71 -8.76 -26.78
CA MET A 26 6.30 -8.17 -25.51
C MET A 26 5.28 -7.04 -25.74
N MET A 27 5.51 -6.17 -26.71
CA MET A 27 4.60 -5.09 -27.11
C MET A 27 3.24 -5.60 -27.60
N GLU A 28 3.20 -6.70 -28.37
CA GLU A 28 1.94 -7.33 -28.79
C GLU A 28 1.16 -7.92 -27.60
N ASN A 29 1.86 -8.52 -26.62
CA ASN A 29 1.22 -9.04 -25.40
C ASN A 29 0.72 -7.90 -24.50
N ALA A 30 1.48 -6.80 -24.35
CA ALA A 30 1.04 -5.60 -23.67
C ALA A 30 -0.25 -5.04 -24.28
N ALA A 31 -0.27 -4.87 -25.61
CA ALA A 31 -1.45 -4.40 -26.34
C ALA A 31 -2.64 -5.37 -26.23
N SER A 32 -2.38 -6.69 -26.18
CA SER A 32 -3.40 -7.71 -25.96
C SER A 32 -4.04 -7.58 -24.59
N SER A 33 -3.24 -7.37 -23.55
CA SER A 33 -3.71 -7.19 -22.18
C SER A 33 -4.54 -5.92 -22.02
N LEU A 34 -4.11 -4.80 -22.63
CA LEU A 34 -4.90 -3.57 -22.69
C LEU A 34 -6.24 -3.78 -23.40
N GLN A 35 -6.25 -4.51 -24.52
CA GLN A 35 -7.49 -4.84 -25.25
C GLN A 35 -8.45 -5.65 -24.36
N ASN A 36 -7.96 -6.61 -23.58
CA ASN A 36 -8.80 -7.39 -22.67
C ASN A 36 -9.42 -6.50 -21.60
N VAL A 37 -8.65 -5.60 -20.98
CA VAL A 37 -9.16 -4.66 -19.97
C VAL A 37 -10.21 -3.71 -20.57
N ILE A 38 -10.02 -3.22 -21.80
CA ILE A 38 -11.04 -2.44 -22.51
C ILE A 38 -12.32 -3.25 -22.69
N THR A 39 -12.20 -4.51 -23.12
CA THR A 39 -13.35 -5.39 -23.34
C THR A 39 -14.11 -5.64 -22.04
N ASP A 40 -13.39 -5.93 -20.95
CA ASP A 40 -13.99 -6.18 -19.63
C ASP A 40 -14.69 -4.92 -19.11
N ALA A 41 -14.06 -3.76 -19.19
CA ALA A 41 -14.63 -2.48 -18.79
C ALA A 41 -15.89 -2.12 -19.60
N CYS A 42 -15.90 -2.42 -20.92
CA CYS A 42 -17.08 -2.25 -21.75
C CYS A 42 -18.22 -3.18 -21.33
N ASN A 43 -17.91 -4.43 -21.01
CA ASN A 43 -18.91 -5.41 -20.55
C ASN A 43 -19.51 -4.99 -19.20
N GLU A 44 -18.68 -4.58 -18.24
CA GLU A 44 -19.11 -4.09 -16.92
C GLU A 44 -20.06 -2.89 -17.03
N GLN A 45 -19.78 -1.95 -17.95
CA GLN A 45 -20.58 -0.76 -18.16
C GLN A 45 -21.63 -0.89 -19.28
N LYS A 46 -21.74 -2.06 -19.91
CA LYS A 46 -22.67 -2.35 -21.01
C LYS A 46 -22.53 -1.38 -22.19
N LEU A 47 -21.30 -0.98 -22.51
CA LEU A 47 -21.00 -0.09 -23.63
C LEU A 47 -21.02 -0.87 -24.95
N LEU A 48 -21.88 -0.45 -25.85
CA LEU A 48 -21.95 -0.95 -27.22
C LEU A 48 -21.22 0.02 -28.16
N ASN A 49 -20.29 -0.49 -28.98
CA ASN A 49 -19.50 0.29 -29.94
C ASN A 49 -18.80 1.52 -29.30
N PRO A 50 -17.93 1.32 -28.28
CA PRO A 50 -17.27 2.44 -27.61
C PRO A 50 -16.32 3.18 -28.56
N CYS A 51 -16.22 4.52 -28.34
CA CYS A 51 -15.19 5.35 -28.95
C CYS A 51 -13.96 5.37 -28.00
N VAL A 52 -12.81 4.93 -28.50
CA VAL A 52 -11.54 4.82 -27.75
C VAL A 52 -10.56 5.85 -28.27
N LEU A 53 -10.03 6.70 -27.39
CA LEU A 53 -8.96 7.65 -27.67
C LEU A 53 -7.68 7.17 -26.98
N ILE A 54 -6.60 6.96 -27.75
CA ILE A 54 -5.30 6.51 -27.24
C ILE A 54 -4.29 7.64 -27.34
N ILE A 55 -3.68 8.02 -26.23
CA ILE A 55 -2.69 9.09 -26.13
C ILE A 55 -1.30 8.47 -26.05
N CYS A 56 -0.47 8.71 -27.07
CA CYS A 56 0.82 8.06 -27.22
C CYS A 56 1.99 9.02 -27.03
N GLY A 57 2.99 8.56 -26.26
CA GLY A 57 4.31 9.19 -26.16
C GLY A 57 5.27 8.71 -27.25
N SER A 58 6.54 9.12 -27.12
CA SER A 58 7.59 8.78 -28.12
C SER A 58 8.33 7.45 -27.86
N GLY A 59 8.15 6.84 -26.68
CA GLY A 59 8.83 5.62 -26.25
C GLY A 59 8.05 4.34 -26.54
N ASN A 60 8.46 3.23 -25.91
CA ASN A 60 7.82 1.92 -26.06
C ASN A 60 6.38 1.92 -25.51
N ASN A 61 6.11 2.66 -24.43
CA ASN A 61 4.75 2.83 -23.93
C ASN A 61 3.79 3.40 -24.99
N GLY A 62 4.24 4.41 -25.76
CA GLY A 62 3.51 4.90 -26.94
C GLY A 62 3.39 3.85 -28.05
N GLY A 63 4.40 2.99 -28.20
CA GLY A 63 4.39 1.84 -29.09
C GLY A 63 3.29 0.83 -28.74
N ASP A 64 3.13 0.52 -27.44
CA ASP A 64 2.06 -0.35 -26.91
C ASP A 64 0.68 0.21 -27.24
N GLY A 65 0.49 1.55 -27.11
CA GLY A 65 -0.74 2.23 -27.49
C GLY A 65 -1.04 2.17 -28.99
N ILE A 66 -0.02 2.33 -29.85
CA ILE A 66 -0.19 2.21 -31.32
C ILE A 66 -0.50 0.75 -31.70
N ALA A 67 0.12 -0.23 -31.05
CA ALA A 67 -0.16 -1.65 -31.23
C ALA A 67 -1.61 -1.98 -30.82
N LEU A 68 -2.07 -1.44 -29.68
CA LEU A 68 -3.46 -1.53 -29.23
C LEU A 68 -4.42 -0.97 -30.27
N ALA A 69 -4.16 0.27 -30.74
CA ALA A 69 -5.01 0.90 -31.76
C ALA A 69 -5.18 0.02 -32.98
N ARG A 70 -4.08 -0.54 -33.51
CA ARG A 70 -4.07 -1.45 -34.63
C ARG A 70 -4.90 -2.71 -34.37
N ARG A 71 -4.86 -3.28 -33.17
CA ARG A 71 -5.55 -4.51 -32.78
C ARG A 71 -7.07 -4.34 -32.66
N ILE A 72 -7.53 -3.17 -32.21
CA ILE A 72 -8.96 -2.89 -32.01
C ILE A 72 -9.59 -2.20 -33.21
N PHE A 73 -8.80 -1.68 -34.15
CA PHE A 73 -9.29 -1.03 -35.38
C PHE A 73 -10.19 -1.98 -36.19
N GLY A 74 -11.32 -1.45 -36.62
CA GLY A 74 -12.37 -2.23 -37.34
C GLY A 74 -13.31 -3.05 -36.44
N LYS A 75 -12.97 -3.18 -35.13
CA LYS A 75 -13.85 -3.75 -34.08
C LYS A 75 -14.49 -2.67 -33.21
N THR A 76 -13.81 -1.57 -33.08
CA THR A 76 -14.14 -0.46 -32.18
C THR A 76 -13.78 0.85 -32.90
N GLU A 77 -14.52 1.91 -32.66
CA GLU A 77 -14.14 3.25 -33.11
C GLU A 77 -12.90 3.69 -32.31
N VAL A 78 -11.75 3.89 -32.99
CA VAL A 78 -10.48 4.19 -32.33
C VAL A 78 -9.76 5.36 -32.99
N TYR A 79 -9.17 6.21 -32.17
CA TYR A 79 -8.35 7.35 -32.57
C TYR A 79 -7.04 7.37 -31.79
N VAL A 80 -5.95 7.75 -32.44
CA VAL A 80 -4.63 7.86 -31.82
C VAL A 80 -4.18 9.31 -31.86
N PHE A 81 -3.75 9.84 -30.71
CA PHE A 81 -3.09 11.13 -30.63
C PHE A 81 -1.65 10.93 -30.14
N CYS A 82 -0.67 11.20 -31.03
CA CYS A 82 0.73 11.16 -30.68
C CYS A 82 1.18 12.55 -30.20
N VAL A 83 1.42 12.71 -28.90
CA VAL A 83 1.92 13.96 -28.30
C VAL A 83 3.31 14.27 -28.83
N LYS A 84 4.13 13.23 -29.04
CA LYS A 84 5.45 13.27 -29.69
C LYS A 84 5.55 12.09 -30.66
N ASN A 85 6.25 12.28 -31.76
CA ASN A 85 6.50 11.21 -32.73
C ASN A 85 7.25 10.04 -32.08
N PRO A 86 6.86 8.78 -32.36
CA PRO A 86 7.59 7.60 -31.92
C PRO A 86 9.07 7.64 -32.32
N LYS A 87 9.96 7.17 -31.43
CA LYS A 87 11.40 7.19 -31.62
C LYS A 87 12.05 5.82 -31.51
N THR A 88 11.43 4.88 -30.73
CA THR A 88 11.99 3.53 -30.59
C THR A 88 11.75 2.69 -31.84
N PRO A 89 12.67 1.75 -32.18
CA PRO A 89 12.51 0.89 -33.35
C PRO A 89 11.17 0.17 -33.39
N GLU A 90 10.73 -0.39 -32.27
CA GLU A 90 9.50 -1.16 -32.14
C GLU A 90 8.26 -0.27 -32.31
N ALA A 91 8.25 0.91 -31.70
CA ALA A 91 7.14 1.86 -31.86
C ALA A 91 7.03 2.36 -33.31
N LEU A 92 8.15 2.54 -34.02
CA LEU A 92 8.18 2.88 -35.45
C LEU A 92 7.62 1.75 -36.32
N VAL A 93 7.90 0.49 -35.98
CA VAL A 93 7.30 -0.68 -36.67
C VAL A 93 5.79 -0.67 -36.49
N GLN A 94 5.30 -0.47 -35.25
CA GLN A 94 3.86 -0.39 -34.98
C GLN A 94 3.18 0.77 -35.72
N LEU A 95 3.84 1.94 -35.74
CA LEU A 95 3.33 3.11 -36.47
C LEU A 95 3.19 2.82 -37.98
N LYS A 96 4.19 2.17 -38.57
CA LYS A 96 4.17 1.77 -40.01
C LYS A 96 3.01 0.82 -40.28
N MET A 97 2.79 -0.18 -39.43
CA MET A 97 1.68 -1.12 -39.56
C MET A 97 0.33 -0.44 -39.40
N ALA A 98 0.14 0.39 -38.36
CA ALA A 98 -1.09 1.09 -38.10
C ALA A 98 -1.49 2.05 -39.25
N LYS A 99 -0.50 2.79 -39.78
CA LYS A 99 -0.71 3.67 -40.97
C LYS A 99 -1.13 2.90 -42.20
N LYS A 100 -0.56 1.71 -42.46
CA LYS A 100 -0.95 0.87 -43.60
C LYS A 100 -2.35 0.30 -43.45
N LEU A 101 -2.85 0.16 -42.25
CA LEU A 101 -4.22 -0.25 -41.96
C LEU A 101 -5.20 0.93 -41.92
N ASN A 102 -4.75 2.16 -42.17
CA ASN A 102 -5.54 3.38 -42.12
C ASN A 102 -6.13 3.67 -40.71
N VAL A 103 -5.44 3.30 -39.64
CA VAL A 103 -5.82 3.73 -38.29
C VAL A 103 -5.83 5.25 -38.22
N PRO A 104 -6.87 5.92 -37.71
CA PRO A 104 -6.95 7.37 -37.64
C PRO A 104 -5.94 7.93 -36.60
N PHE A 105 -5.00 8.78 -37.09
CA PHE A 105 -4.10 9.57 -36.25
C PHE A 105 -4.53 11.01 -36.26
N LEU A 106 -4.78 11.59 -35.08
CA LEU A 106 -5.28 12.95 -34.92
C LEU A 106 -4.16 13.97 -34.92
N SER A 107 -4.41 15.11 -35.56
CA SER A 107 -3.69 16.36 -35.31
C SER A 107 -4.10 16.94 -33.95
N GLU A 108 -3.43 17.99 -33.49
CA GLU A 108 -3.75 18.65 -32.22
C GLU A 108 -5.13 19.34 -32.26
N SER A 109 -5.49 19.92 -33.37
CA SER A 109 -6.82 20.50 -33.57
C SER A 109 -7.93 19.44 -33.53
N GLU A 110 -7.74 18.30 -34.21
CA GLU A 110 -8.70 17.18 -34.20
C GLU A 110 -8.79 16.52 -32.81
N PHE A 111 -7.66 16.41 -32.06
CA PHE A 111 -7.67 15.96 -30.66
C PHE A 111 -8.54 16.86 -29.77
N ASN A 112 -8.48 18.17 -29.97
CA ASN A 112 -9.33 19.11 -29.23
C ASN A 112 -10.79 18.97 -29.61
N SER A 113 -11.09 18.93 -30.93
CA SER A 113 -12.46 18.78 -31.43
C SER A 113 -13.12 17.47 -30.98
N ILE A 114 -12.39 16.34 -30.96
CA ILE A 114 -12.98 15.05 -30.57
C ILE A 114 -13.41 15.03 -29.11
N LEU A 115 -12.67 15.72 -28.22
CA LEU A 115 -13.05 15.87 -26.82
C LEU A 115 -14.22 16.83 -26.60
N GLU A 116 -14.47 17.79 -27.52
CA GLU A 116 -15.55 18.77 -27.43
C GLU A 116 -16.82 18.27 -28.10
N GLU A 117 -16.69 17.66 -29.26
CA GLU A 117 -17.83 17.34 -30.17
C GLU A 117 -18.24 15.86 -30.09
N LYS A 118 -17.39 14.97 -29.66
CA LYS A 118 -17.61 13.53 -29.67
C LYS A 118 -17.65 12.93 -28.29
N LYS A 119 -18.53 11.97 -28.09
CA LYS A 119 -18.57 11.22 -26.84
C LYS A 119 -17.49 10.14 -26.84
N VAL A 120 -16.29 10.46 -26.31
CA VAL A 120 -15.24 9.49 -26.04
C VAL A 120 -15.65 8.66 -24.80
N ASN A 121 -15.68 7.33 -24.93
CA ASN A 121 -16.07 6.43 -23.85
C ASN A 121 -14.88 5.95 -23.03
N ILE A 122 -13.72 5.81 -23.69
CA ILE A 122 -12.48 5.30 -23.06
C ILE A 122 -11.30 6.15 -23.51
N ILE A 123 -10.49 6.59 -22.56
CA ILE A 123 -9.17 7.20 -22.82
C ILE A 123 -8.10 6.24 -22.32
N VAL A 124 -7.15 5.90 -23.21
CA VAL A 124 -5.99 5.07 -22.85
C VAL A 124 -4.75 5.95 -22.83
N ASP A 125 -4.11 6.02 -21.68
CA ASP A 125 -2.84 6.74 -21.45
C ASP A 125 -1.66 5.83 -21.75
N CYS A 126 -0.97 6.11 -22.83
CA CYS A 126 0.30 5.52 -23.24
C CYS A 126 1.38 6.61 -23.42
N LEU A 127 1.28 7.73 -22.69
CA LEU A 127 2.17 8.87 -22.85
C LEU A 127 3.55 8.60 -22.23
N PHE A 128 3.59 8.18 -20.96
CA PHE A 128 4.82 7.87 -20.23
C PHE A 128 4.69 6.50 -19.54
N GLY A 129 5.77 5.71 -19.55
CA GLY A 129 5.91 4.49 -18.74
C GLY A 129 6.96 4.68 -17.65
N THR A 130 7.50 3.58 -17.10
CA THR A 130 8.51 3.55 -16.02
C THR A 130 9.79 4.32 -16.31
N GLY A 131 10.12 4.57 -17.56
CA GLY A 131 11.26 5.40 -17.97
C GLY A 131 11.09 6.92 -17.75
N PHE A 132 9.90 7.35 -17.31
CA PHE A 132 9.64 8.76 -17.06
C PHE A 132 10.42 9.27 -15.84
N SER A 133 11.11 10.38 -16.02
CA SER A 133 11.82 11.08 -14.96
C SER A 133 11.71 12.59 -15.14
N GLY A 134 11.67 13.32 -14.03
CA GLY A 134 11.56 14.76 -14.02
C GLY A 134 10.10 15.27 -14.13
N TYR A 135 9.96 16.56 -14.35
CA TYR A 135 8.68 17.26 -14.44
C TYR A 135 8.07 17.05 -15.84
N PRO A 136 6.76 16.78 -15.99
CA PRO A 136 6.11 16.73 -17.29
C PRO A 136 6.26 18.07 -18.01
N ASP A 137 6.58 18.06 -19.31
CA ASP A 137 6.62 19.30 -20.08
C ASP A 137 5.24 19.96 -20.18
N GLU A 138 5.21 21.23 -20.56
CA GLU A 138 4.00 22.07 -20.61
C GLU A 138 2.88 21.40 -21.41
N LYS A 139 3.20 20.93 -22.63
CA LYS A 139 2.23 20.26 -23.49
C LYS A 139 1.67 18.97 -22.86
N SER A 140 2.52 18.15 -22.28
CA SER A 140 2.08 16.93 -21.56
C SER A 140 1.23 17.26 -20.35
N SER A 141 1.60 18.32 -19.59
CA SER A 141 0.84 18.79 -18.43
C SER A 141 -0.56 19.27 -18.81
N GLU A 142 -0.69 20.05 -19.88
CA GLU A 142 -1.99 20.50 -20.41
C GLU A 142 -2.88 19.35 -20.84
N ILE A 143 -2.30 18.36 -21.54
CA ILE A 143 -3.04 17.16 -21.99
C ILE A 143 -3.53 16.37 -20.77
N LEU A 144 -2.67 16.12 -19.78
CA LEU A 144 -3.05 15.40 -18.56
C LEU A 144 -4.20 16.08 -17.81
N LEU A 145 -4.14 17.40 -17.64
CA LEU A 145 -5.22 18.17 -17.00
C LEU A 145 -6.50 18.09 -17.82
N LYS A 146 -6.41 18.26 -19.16
CA LYS A 146 -7.57 18.22 -20.06
C LYS A 146 -8.26 16.85 -20.04
N VAL A 147 -7.53 15.75 -20.16
CA VAL A 147 -8.12 14.40 -20.18
C VAL A 147 -8.65 13.97 -18.81
N ASN A 148 -8.05 14.45 -17.72
CA ASN A 148 -8.56 14.18 -16.38
C ASN A 148 -9.92 14.82 -16.11
N SER A 149 -10.18 15.99 -16.69
CA SER A 149 -11.49 16.67 -16.58
C SER A 149 -12.60 16.01 -17.41
N TYR A 150 -12.22 15.11 -18.34
CA TYR A 150 -13.19 14.44 -19.21
C TYR A 150 -13.81 13.22 -18.51
N ASN A 151 -15.14 13.12 -18.56
CA ASN A 151 -15.87 12.02 -17.90
C ASN A 151 -15.97 10.80 -18.81
N CYS A 152 -15.07 9.84 -18.64
CA CYS A 152 -15.02 8.57 -19.35
C CYS A 152 -14.22 7.55 -18.55
N ILE A 153 -14.17 6.29 -19.00
CA ILE A 153 -13.25 5.27 -18.44
C ILE A 153 -11.82 5.65 -18.81
N LYS A 154 -10.93 5.62 -17.84
CA LYS A 154 -9.51 5.97 -17.98
C LYS A 154 -8.61 4.75 -17.68
N ILE A 155 -7.80 4.35 -18.66
CA ILE A 155 -6.93 3.19 -18.57
C ILE A 155 -5.48 3.65 -18.76
N ALA A 156 -4.61 3.40 -17.79
CA ALA A 156 -3.18 3.67 -17.91
C ALA A 156 -2.42 2.42 -18.38
N CYS A 157 -1.53 2.62 -19.34
CA CYS A 157 -0.57 1.64 -19.80
C CYS A 157 0.69 1.75 -18.95
N ASP A 158 1.10 0.67 -18.32
CA ASP A 158 2.29 0.50 -17.49
C ASP A 158 2.23 1.22 -16.13
N ILE A 159 2.30 2.52 -16.13
CA ILE A 159 2.14 3.42 -14.96
C ILE A 159 1.33 4.63 -15.42
N PRO A 160 0.40 5.17 -14.61
CA PRO A 160 -0.25 6.43 -14.93
C PRO A 160 0.79 7.53 -15.21
N SER A 161 0.69 8.16 -16.38
CA SER A 161 1.64 9.19 -16.80
C SER A 161 1.69 10.33 -15.78
N GLY A 162 2.90 10.71 -15.35
CA GLY A 162 3.14 11.70 -14.30
C GLY A 162 3.57 11.10 -12.96
N ILE A 163 3.43 9.77 -12.74
CA ILE A 163 4.05 9.08 -11.63
C ILE A 163 5.48 8.70 -12.02
N ASN A 164 6.47 9.08 -11.21
CA ASN A 164 7.85 8.67 -11.44
C ASN A 164 8.17 7.29 -10.82
N LYS A 165 9.36 6.76 -11.07
CA LYS A 165 9.79 5.44 -10.57
C LYS A 165 9.77 5.27 -9.05
N ASN A 166 9.79 6.37 -8.28
CA ASN A 166 9.70 6.36 -6.82
C ASN A 166 8.25 6.49 -6.32
N GLY A 167 7.28 6.58 -7.24
CA GLY A 167 5.87 6.78 -6.88
C GLY A 167 5.52 8.23 -6.52
N PHE A 168 6.38 9.19 -6.87
CA PHE A 168 6.13 10.60 -6.64
C PHE A 168 5.28 11.20 -7.74
N VAL A 169 4.37 12.13 -7.37
CA VAL A 169 3.47 12.87 -8.26
C VAL A 169 3.83 14.35 -8.21
N TYR A 170 4.11 14.92 -9.37
CA TYR A 170 4.38 16.34 -9.50
C TYR A 170 3.08 17.17 -9.50
N LYS A 171 3.18 18.41 -9.02
CA LYS A 171 2.07 19.36 -9.00
C LYS A 171 2.47 20.66 -9.68
N ASN A 172 1.50 21.32 -10.31
CA ASN A 172 1.71 22.65 -10.89
C ASN A 172 1.67 23.75 -9.79
N SER A 173 1.83 25.01 -10.22
CA SER A 173 1.77 26.18 -9.32
C SER A 173 0.43 26.39 -8.62
N LYS A 174 -0.65 25.78 -9.13
CA LYS A 174 -1.99 25.78 -8.52
C LYS A 174 -2.23 24.58 -7.60
N ASN A 175 -1.19 23.79 -7.30
CA ASN A 175 -1.27 22.56 -6.50
C ASN A 175 -2.09 21.43 -7.15
N GLU A 176 -2.36 21.49 -8.46
CA GLU A 176 -3.03 20.44 -9.21
C GLU A 176 -2.03 19.35 -9.59
N ALA A 177 -2.38 18.09 -9.41
CA ALA A 177 -1.52 16.95 -9.73
C ALA A 177 -1.38 16.80 -11.26
N LEU A 178 -0.15 16.71 -11.73
CA LEU A 178 0.20 16.51 -13.13
C LEU A 178 0.37 15.02 -13.41
N VAL A 179 -0.71 14.28 -13.27
CA VAL A 179 -0.75 12.82 -13.38
C VAL A 179 -2.06 12.38 -14.02
N PHE A 180 -2.02 11.31 -14.81
CA PHE A 180 -3.23 10.71 -15.36
C PHE A 180 -4.01 10.01 -14.25
N ASN A 181 -5.30 10.32 -14.11
CA ASN A 181 -6.17 9.71 -13.10
C ASN A 181 -6.87 8.49 -13.68
N ALA A 182 -6.29 7.30 -13.47
CA ALA A 182 -6.76 6.06 -14.07
C ALA A 182 -7.85 5.37 -13.21
N ASP A 183 -8.85 4.77 -13.87
CA ASP A 183 -9.75 3.77 -13.27
C ASP A 183 -9.10 2.39 -13.26
N TYR A 184 -8.27 2.11 -14.27
CA TYR A 184 -7.50 0.88 -14.41
C TYR A 184 -6.06 1.20 -14.79
N THR A 185 -5.10 0.55 -14.12
CA THR A 185 -3.68 0.56 -14.53
C THR A 185 -3.28 -0.84 -14.96
N VAL A 186 -2.89 -0.99 -16.22
CA VAL A 186 -2.38 -2.25 -16.77
C VAL A 186 -0.86 -2.17 -16.77
N THR A 187 -0.24 -2.69 -15.71
CA THR A 187 1.22 -2.65 -15.56
C THR A 187 1.88 -3.81 -16.29
N MET A 188 2.98 -3.53 -16.98
CA MET A 188 3.60 -4.46 -17.92
C MET A 188 4.64 -5.36 -17.22
N GLY A 189 4.51 -6.67 -17.38
CA GLY A 189 5.45 -7.71 -16.96
C GLY A 189 5.52 -7.97 -15.46
N ALA A 190 5.50 -6.94 -14.63
CA ALA A 190 5.56 -7.06 -13.17
C ALA A 190 4.88 -5.88 -12.47
N LEU A 191 4.45 -6.12 -11.22
CA LEU A 191 4.03 -5.04 -10.31
C LEU A 191 5.23 -4.17 -9.93
N LYS A 192 5.00 -2.87 -9.82
CA LYS A 192 6.04 -1.86 -9.56
C LYS A 192 5.81 -1.15 -8.23
N THR A 193 6.86 -0.94 -7.45
CA THR A 193 6.75 -0.25 -6.15
C THR A 193 6.15 1.14 -6.28
N ALA A 194 6.38 1.81 -7.42
CA ALA A 194 5.83 3.13 -7.72
C ALA A 194 4.29 3.19 -7.68
N LEU A 195 3.61 2.09 -8.03
CA LEU A 195 2.14 1.99 -8.01
C LEU A 195 1.58 1.89 -6.57
N PHE A 196 2.42 1.57 -5.61
CA PHE A 196 2.06 1.34 -4.22
C PHE A 196 2.64 2.41 -3.27
N SER A 197 2.85 3.63 -3.75
CA SER A 197 3.14 4.78 -2.90
C SER A 197 1.85 5.46 -2.43
N ASP A 198 1.93 6.21 -1.32
CA ASP A 198 0.76 6.98 -0.85
C ASP A 198 0.30 8.02 -1.87
N ALA A 199 1.26 8.66 -2.57
CA ALA A 199 0.95 9.67 -3.58
C ALA A 199 0.32 9.09 -4.86
N ALA A 200 0.69 7.87 -5.23
CA ALA A 200 0.17 7.21 -6.44
C ALA A 200 -1.21 6.55 -6.22
N LYS A 201 -1.57 6.23 -4.96
CA LYS A 201 -2.78 5.46 -4.62
C LYS A 201 -4.06 6.04 -5.26
N ASP A 202 -4.20 7.36 -5.25
CA ASP A 202 -5.41 8.03 -5.74
C ASP A 202 -5.52 8.02 -7.28
N PHE A 203 -4.42 7.66 -7.99
CA PHE A 203 -4.34 7.78 -9.46
C PHE A 203 -4.23 6.46 -10.20
N CYS A 204 -3.98 5.35 -9.50
CA CYS A 204 -3.74 4.06 -10.14
C CYS A 204 -5.01 3.25 -10.42
N GLY A 205 -6.13 3.54 -9.76
CA GLY A 205 -7.33 2.73 -9.87
C GLY A 205 -7.08 1.24 -9.58
N LYS A 206 -7.75 0.36 -10.33
CA LYS A 206 -7.55 -1.09 -10.23
C LYS A 206 -6.28 -1.51 -10.99
N ILE A 207 -5.29 -2.02 -10.27
CA ILE A 207 -4.01 -2.45 -10.86
C ILE A 207 -4.13 -3.89 -11.38
N ILE A 208 -3.75 -4.09 -12.64
CA ILE A 208 -3.75 -5.37 -13.36
C ILE A 208 -2.34 -5.60 -13.91
N CYS A 209 -1.72 -6.74 -13.60
CA CYS A 209 -0.41 -7.09 -14.14
C CYS A 209 -0.58 -7.85 -15.46
N ALA A 210 -0.03 -7.32 -16.55
CA ALA A 210 -0.04 -7.92 -17.87
C ALA A 210 1.15 -8.86 -18.05
N GLU A 211 0.92 -10.09 -18.49
CA GLU A 211 1.98 -10.98 -18.91
C GLU A 211 2.53 -10.57 -20.29
N LEU A 212 3.85 -10.49 -20.40
CA LEU A 212 4.53 -10.09 -21.65
C LEU A 212 4.90 -11.30 -22.55
N GLY A 213 4.22 -12.45 -22.37
CA GLY A 213 4.50 -13.69 -23.09
C GLY A 213 5.48 -14.60 -22.35
N ILE A 214 5.85 -14.26 -21.13
CA ILE A 214 6.64 -15.08 -20.20
C ILE A 214 5.78 -15.22 -18.95
N SER A 215 5.63 -16.45 -18.45
CA SER A 215 4.82 -16.67 -17.24
C SER A 215 5.41 -15.93 -16.02
N GLU A 216 4.55 -15.47 -15.14
CA GLU A 216 4.93 -14.78 -13.90
C GLU A 216 5.99 -15.55 -13.10
N LYS A 217 5.86 -16.89 -13.01
CA LYS A 217 6.81 -17.73 -12.29
C LYS A 217 8.23 -17.65 -12.88
N VAL A 218 8.35 -17.66 -14.20
CA VAL A 218 9.65 -17.56 -14.88
C VAL A 218 10.19 -16.15 -14.75
N PHE A 219 9.36 -15.14 -14.96
CA PHE A 219 9.74 -13.73 -14.81
C PHE A 219 10.28 -13.45 -13.41
N ASN A 220 9.57 -13.89 -12.36
CA ASN A 220 9.98 -13.72 -10.96
C ASN A 220 11.25 -14.51 -10.57
N SER A 221 11.70 -15.44 -11.40
CA SER A 221 12.96 -16.17 -11.20
C SER A 221 14.19 -15.44 -11.76
N LEU A 222 14.00 -14.36 -12.52
CA LEU A 222 15.08 -13.65 -13.21
C LEU A 222 15.80 -12.64 -12.31
N GLU A 223 15.05 -12.04 -11.36
CA GLU A 223 15.57 -11.02 -10.45
C GLU A 223 14.85 -11.15 -9.09
N LYS A 224 15.54 -10.77 -8.01
CA LYS A 224 14.95 -10.77 -6.66
C LYS A 224 13.93 -9.63 -6.53
N PRO A 225 12.69 -9.90 -6.11
CA PRO A 225 11.70 -8.86 -5.88
C PRO A 225 12.15 -7.86 -4.79
N SER A 226 11.80 -6.60 -4.96
CA SER A 226 12.05 -5.55 -3.97
C SER A 226 11.06 -5.59 -2.81
N ALA A 227 9.85 -6.10 -3.08
CA ALA A 227 8.77 -6.26 -2.10
C ALA A 227 7.78 -7.34 -2.55
N PHE A 228 6.81 -7.64 -1.68
CA PHE A 228 5.70 -8.56 -1.96
C PHE A 228 4.37 -7.91 -1.64
N LEU A 229 3.42 -7.93 -2.58
CA LEU A 229 2.04 -7.53 -2.35
C LEU A 229 1.30 -8.66 -1.63
N LEU A 230 0.68 -8.35 -0.49
CA LEU A 230 -0.13 -9.29 0.27
C LEU A 230 -1.45 -9.58 -0.45
N GLU A 231 -1.86 -10.84 -0.46
CA GLU A 231 -3.14 -11.33 -0.94
C GLU A 231 -3.89 -12.06 0.18
N LEU A 232 -5.19 -12.20 0.06
CA LEU A 232 -6.02 -12.89 1.05
C LEU A 232 -5.54 -14.31 1.35
N SER A 233 -5.02 -15.02 0.34
CA SER A 233 -4.46 -16.37 0.47
C SER A 233 -3.23 -16.47 1.38
N ASP A 234 -2.56 -15.35 1.67
CA ASP A 234 -1.37 -15.29 2.52
C ASP A 234 -1.69 -15.11 4.00
N ILE A 235 -2.96 -14.82 4.30
CA ILE A 235 -3.42 -14.38 5.61
C ILE A 235 -3.98 -15.55 6.41
N ASN A 236 -3.56 -15.64 7.66
CA ASN A 236 -4.01 -16.63 8.61
C ASN A 236 -4.86 -15.97 9.70
N PHE A 237 -6.17 -15.87 9.46
CA PHE A 237 -7.09 -15.33 10.46
C PHE A 237 -7.13 -16.20 11.72
N PRO A 238 -7.38 -15.61 12.90
CA PRO A 238 -7.56 -16.38 14.13
C PRO A 238 -8.70 -17.39 13.98
N PHE A 239 -8.43 -18.65 14.30
CA PHE A 239 -9.43 -19.70 14.23
C PHE A 239 -9.27 -20.72 15.36
N ARG A 240 -10.32 -20.94 16.12
CA ARG A 240 -10.35 -21.88 17.26
C ARG A 240 -10.75 -23.28 16.81
N LYS A 241 -9.79 -24.18 16.69
CA LYS A 241 -10.01 -25.57 16.20
C LYS A 241 -10.38 -26.55 17.30
N ALA A 242 -9.71 -26.48 18.45
CA ALA A 242 -9.87 -27.46 19.51
C ALA A 242 -11.07 -27.15 20.39
N LYS A 243 -11.96 -28.14 20.56
CA LYS A 243 -13.16 -28.02 21.40
C LYS A 243 -12.83 -27.96 22.89
N SER A 244 -11.69 -28.51 23.34
CA SER A 244 -11.22 -28.55 24.73
C SER A 244 -10.39 -27.30 25.10
N SER A 245 -10.49 -26.21 24.35
CA SER A 245 -9.75 -24.97 24.63
C SER A 245 -10.32 -24.22 25.83
N HIS A 246 -9.47 -23.46 26.52
CA HIS A 246 -9.84 -22.52 27.57
C HIS A 246 -9.26 -21.13 27.28
N LYS A 247 -9.70 -20.10 28.00
CA LYS A 247 -9.28 -18.70 27.75
C LYS A 247 -7.75 -18.51 27.70
N GLY A 248 -6.99 -19.20 28.56
CA GLY A 248 -5.52 -19.14 28.56
C GLY A 248 -4.84 -19.76 27.34
N THR A 249 -5.55 -20.61 26.55
CA THR A 249 -5.01 -21.20 25.32
C THR A 249 -4.76 -20.14 24.23
N PHE A 250 -5.52 -19.04 24.26
CA PHE A 250 -5.48 -17.99 23.26
C PHE A 250 -4.74 -16.74 23.75
N GLY A 251 -3.86 -16.91 24.75
CA GLY A 251 -2.97 -15.88 25.26
C GLY A 251 -3.62 -14.80 26.10
N HIS A 252 -2.78 -13.93 26.62
CA HIS A 252 -3.16 -12.83 27.50
C HIS A 252 -2.49 -11.53 27.03
N ALA A 253 -3.28 -10.62 26.50
CA ALA A 253 -2.87 -9.28 26.09
C ALA A 253 -2.88 -8.34 27.31
N TYR A 254 -1.84 -7.53 27.48
CA TYR A 254 -1.74 -6.52 28.52
C TYR A 254 -1.46 -5.14 27.91
N VAL A 255 -2.31 -4.16 28.21
CA VAL A 255 -2.21 -2.81 27.67
C VAL A 255 -1.87 -1.83 28.79
N ILE A 256 -0.86 -0.99 28.57
CA ILE A 256 -0.46 0.06 29.51
C ILE A 256 -0.84 1.43 28.93
N PRO A 257 -2.02 1.95 29.29
CA PRO A 257 -2.46 3.30 28.92
C PRO A 257 -1.81 4.36 29.82
N GLY A 258 -1.90 5.62 29.43
CA GLY A 258 -1.39 6.74 30.21
C GLY A 258 -2.36 7.91 30.22
N GLU A 259 -1.91 9.11 29.80
CA GLU A 259 -2.66 10.37 29.89
C GLU A 259 -4.02 10.35 29.19
N LYS A 260 -4.13 9.57 28.09
CA LYS A 260 -5.34 9.43 27.26
C LYS A 260 -5.81 7.97 27.24
N PRO A 261 -6.40 7.49 28.37
CA PRO A 261 -6.69 6.08 28.54
C PRO A 261 -7.68 5.52 27.53
N GLY A 262 -8.48 6.35 26.88
CA GLY A 262 -9.42 5.93 25.82
C GLY A 262 -8.74 5.18 24.67
N ALA A 263 -7.53 5.59 24.27
CA ALA A 263 -6.75 4.93 23.22
C ALA A 263 -6.34 3.49 23.64
N GLY A 264 -5.83 3.35 24.88
CA GLY A 264 -5.51 2.04 25.43
C GLY A 264 -6.74 1.12 25.59
N LEU A 265 -7.89 1.69 25.97
CA LEU A 265 -9.16 0.92 26.05
C LEU A 265 -9.62 0.43 24.68
N ILE A 266 -9.49 1.26 23.62
CA ILE A 266 -9.78 0.85 22.24
C ILE A 266 -8.87 -0.31 21.84
N ALA A 267 -7.56 -0.20 22.09
CA ALA A 267 -6.60 -1.25 21.78
C ALA A 267 -6.88 -2.54 22.55
N ALA A 268 -7.17 -2.47 23.85
CA ALA A 268 -7.50 -3.63 24.67
C ALA A 268 -8.79 -4.33 24.22
N THR A 269 -9.83 -3.55 23.86
CA THR A 269 -11.07 -4.07 23.31
C THR A 269 -10.84 -4.72 21.96
N SER A 270 -10.07 -4.09 21.08
CA SER A 270 -9.69 -4.64 19.78
C SER A 270 -8.94 -5.97 19.94
N ALA A 271 -8.01 -6.05 20.90
CA ALA A 271 -7.27 -7.29 21.16
C ALA A 271 -8.20 -8.43 21.59
N LEU A 272 -9.16 -8.17 22.47
CA LEU A 272 -10.13 -9.16 22.91
C LEU A 272 -11.03 -9.63 21.76
N GLU A 273 -11.61 -8.71 21.02
CA GLU A 273 -12.53 -9.00 19.90
C GLU A 273 -11.82 -9.66 18.70
N PHE A 274 -10.49 -9.47 18.56
CA PHE A 274 -9.69 -10.13 17.51
C PHE A 274 -9.10 -11.46 17.97
N GLY A 275 -9.59 -12.03 19.07
CA GLY A 275 -9.44 -13.43 19.39
C GLY A 275 -8.50 -13.78 20.53
N CYS A 276 -7.78 -12.86 21.20
CA CYS A 276 -7.03 -13.23 22.40
C CYS A 276 -8.00 -13.72 23.50
N GLY A 277 -7.50 -14.62 24.35
CA GLY A 277 -8.34 -15.23 25.37
C GLY A 277 -8.59 -14.35 26.59
N LEU A 278 -7.68 -13.44 26.89
CA LEU A 278 -7.69 -12.51 28.02
C LEU A 278 -7.12 -11.16 27.55
N SER A 279 -7.77 -10.07 27.96
CA SER A 279 -7.25 -8.70 27.75
C SER A 279 -7.33 -7.93 29.06
N THR A 280 -6.19 -7.46 29.55
CA THR A 280 -6.07 -6.72 30.81
C THR A 280 -5.50 -5.33 30.55
N VAL A 281 -6.08 -4.34 31.17
CA VAL A 281 -5.63 -2.95 31.15
C VAL A 281 -4.93 -2.62 32.47
N CYS A 282 -3.74 -2.03 32.38
CA CYS A 282 -3.02 -1.50 33.54
C CYS A 282 -3.70 -0.25 34.07
N ASP A 283 -4.07 -0.23 35.34
CA ASP A 283 -4.70 0.93 35.99
C ASP A 283 -3.72 1.82 36.77
N LYS A 284 -2.42 1.46 36.75
CA LYS A 284 -1.38 2.17 37.53
C LYS A 284 -0.98 3.54 36.95
N PHE A 285 -1.03 3.72 35.63
CA PHE A 285 -0.53 4.91 34.94
C PHE A 285 -1.64 5.82 34.40
N SER A 286 -2.91 5.50 34.69
CA SER A 286 -4.07 6.20 34.14
C SER A 286 -5.11 6.49 35.22
N ASP A 287 -5.80 7.63 35.11
CA ASP A 287 -6.97 7.93 35.90
C ASP A 287 -8.25 7.49 35.18
N PHE A 288 -8.84 6.37 35.63
CA PHE A 288 -10.07 5.81 35.08
C PHE A 288 -11.35 6.34 35.75
N LEU A 289 -11.24 7.17 36.80
CA LEU A 289 -12.42 7.62 37.59
C LEU A 289 -13.43 8.43 36.75
N LYS A 290 -13.00 9.00 35.62
CA LYS A 290 -13.83 9.82 34.73
C LYS A 290 -14.27 9.13 33.44
N ILE A 291 -14.01 7.84 33.29
CA ILE A 291 -14.21 7.12 32.02
C ILE A 291 -15.15 5.92 32.27
N LYS A 292 -16.03 5.66 31.28
CA LYS A 292 -16.82 4.42 31.27
C LYS A 292 -15.91 3.27 30.83
N ILE A 293 -15.65 2.37 31.76
CA ILE A 293 -14.77 1.21 31.55
C ILE A 293 -15.57 0.08 30.86
N PRO A 294 -15.09 -0.55 29.77
CA PRO A 294 -15.68 -1.74 29.19
C PRO A 294 -15.68 -2.90 30.20
N MET A 295 -16.84 -3.53 30.43
CA MET A 295 -16.99 -4.62 31.42
C MET A 295 -16.30 -5.92 30.99
N ASP A 296 -16.04 -6.10 29.71
CA ASP A 296 -15.40 -7.30 29.14
C ASP A 296 -13.88 -7.33 29.35
N LEU A 297 -13.27 -6.20 29.74
CA LEU A 297 -11.84 -6.09 30.02
C LEU A 297 -11.55 -6.34 31.49
N MET A 298 -10.37 -6.93 31.73
CA MET A 298 -9.81 -7.06 33.09
C MET A 298 -8.94 -5.83 33.41
N TYR A 299 -8.80 -5.53 34.69
CA TYR A 299 -7.99 -4.41 35.19
C TYR A 299 -7.04 -4.91 36.26
N SER A 300 -5.78 -4.42 36.27
CA SER A 300 -4.78 -4.79 37.27
C SER A 300 -3.70 -3.73 37.39
N SER A 301 -3.29 -3.41 38.61
CA SER A 301 -2.12 -2.58 38.92
C SER A 301 -0.81 -3.34 38.83
N GLU A 302 -0.88 -4.67 38.64
CA GLU A 302 0.27 -5.56 38.50
C GLU A 302 0.20 -6.29 37.15
N ILE A 303 1.37 -6.72 36.63
CA ILE A 303 1.42 -7.53 35.43
C ILE A 303 1.14 -9.00 35.80
N PRO A 304 0.04 -9.59 35.31
CA PRO A 304 -0.23 -11.00 35.56
C PRO A 304 0.87 -11.93 35.01
N ASN A 305 1.20 -13.00 35.75
CA ASN A 305 2.29 -13.92 35.40
C ASN A 305 2.10 -14.64 34.05
N ASN A 306 0.87 -14.69 33.53
CA ASN A 306 0.52 -15.38 32.28
C ASN A 306 0.35 -14.42 31.10
N VAL A 307 0.84 -13.19 31.20
CA VAL A 307 0.85 -12.22 30.09
C VAL A 307 1.74 -12.73 28.99
N SER A 308 1.24 -12.73 27.76
CA SER A 308 1.92 -13.23 26.57
C SER A 308 2.41 -12.07 25.67
N ALA A 309 1.70 -10.93 25.69
CA ALA A 309 2.09 -9.75 24.92
C ALA A 309 1.69 -8.46 25.62
N ILE A 310 2.49 -7.41 25.47
CA ILE A 310 2.31 -6.09 26.10
C ILE A 310 2.26 -5.01 25.01
N LEU A 311 1.30 -4.08 25.14
CA LEU A 311 1.21 -2.86 24.34
C LEU A 311 1.56 -1.65 25.21
N LEU A 312 2.48 -0.82 24.71
CA LEU A 312 2.85 0.47 25.31
C LEU A 312 2.86 1.56 24.25
N GLY A 313 2.29 2.73 24.59
CA GLY A 313 2.37 3.94 23.79
C GLY A 313 1.04 4.53 23.37
N SER A 314 0.00 3.72 23.12
CA SER A 314 -1.33 4.20 22.72
C SER A 314 -1.93 5.12 23.79
N GLY A 315 -1.91 6.44 23.54
CA GLY A 315 -2.38 7.46 24.47
C GLY A 315 -1.59 7.56 25.77
N PHE A 316 -0.34 7.10 25.78
CA PHE A 316 0.48 7.06 27.00
C PHE A 316 0.93 8.44 27.44
N GLY A 317 1.18 9.38 26.51
CA GLY A 317 1.80 10.68 26.74
C GLY A 317 3.31 10.64 26.49
N ARG A 318 3.92 11.84 26.34
CA ARG A 318 5.32 11.99 25.91
C ARG A 318 6.27 12.32 27.03
N ASN A 319 5.82 12.27 28.29
CA ASN A 319 6.67 12.50 29.43
C ASN A 319 7.69 11.36 29.57
N GLN A 320 8.99 11.69 29.42
CA GLN A 320 10.08 10.71 29.43
C GLN A 320 10.15 9.94 30.74
N GLN A 321 9.94 10.62 31.88
CA GLN A 321 9.98 10.00 33.21
C GLN A 321 8.83 8.99 33.41
N ASN A 322 7.63 9.31 32.89
CA ASN A 322 6.50 8.38 32.93
C ASN A 322 6.79 7.12 32.08
N ILE A 323 7.44 7.29 30.92
CA ILE A 323 7.82 6.16 30.08
C ILE A 323 8.93 5.34 30.77
N ASP A 324 9.93 5.99 31.39
CA ASP A 324 10.95 5.29 32.21
C ASP A 324 10.26 4.44 33.31
N ALA A 325 9.32 5.04 34.05
CA ALA A 325 8.60 4.34 35.11
C ALA A 325 7.75 3.17 34.61
N ALA A 326 7.11 3.31 33.44
CA ALA A 326 6.37 2.22 32.82
C ALA A 326 7.30 1.09 32.35
N TRP A 327 8.46 1.44 31.78
CA TRP A 327 9.44 0.46 31.37
C TRP A 327 10.04 -0.30 32.56
N ASP A 328 10.39 0.41 33.65
CA ASP A 328 10.87 -0.23 34.89
C ASP A 328 9.79 -1.14 35.50
N PHE A 329 8.52 -0.74 35.45
CA PHE A 329 7.41 -1.58 35.88
C PHE A 329 7.29 -2.86 35.05
N ILE A 330 7.45 -2.78 33.72
CA ILE A 330 7.48 -3.95 32.83
C ILE A 330 8.64 -4.89 33.23
N LYS A 331 9.84 -4.35 33.42
CA LYS A 331 11.03 -5.13 33.80
C LYS A 331 10.84 -5.87 35.11
N GLN A 332 10.23 -5.24 36.10
CA GLN A 332 9.98 -5.85 37.41
C GLN A 332 8.90 -6.95 37.40
N GLY A 333 7.90 -6.79 36.48
CA GLY A 333 6.74 -7.66 36.50
C GLY A 333 6.86 -8.91 35.62
N SER A 334 7.54 -8.89 34.48
CA SER A 334 7.35 -9.98 33.53
C SER A 334 8.27 -10.02 32.32
N LEU A 335 9.50 -9.54 32.39
CA LEU A 335 10.46 -9.81 31.32
C LEU A 335 10.88 -11.27 31.33
N ASN A 336 10.00 -12.16 30.86
CA ASN A 336 10.43 -13.50 30.45
C ASN A 336 10.68 -13.50 28.94
N ASP A 337 11.56 -14.37 28.48
CA ASP A 337 11.94 -14.48 27.04
C ASP A 337 10.78 -14.80 26.09
N LYS A 338 9.58 -15.03 26.62
CA LYS A 338 8.36 -15.39 25.86
C LYS A 338 7.37 -14.24 25.69
N CYS A 339 7.57 -13.11 26.37
CA CYS A 339 6.68 -11.97 26.23
C CYS A 339 6.98 -11.19 24.94
N SER A 340 5.95 -10.91 24.16
CA SER A 340 6.04 -10.12 22.93
C SER A 340 5.60 -8.68 23.17
N PHE A 341 5.99 -7.76 22.29
CA PHE A 341 5.71 -6.34 22.47
C PHE A 341 5.12 -5.68 21.24
N VAL A 342 4.18 -4.76 21.46
CA VAL A 342 3.71 -3.80 20.46
C VAL A 342 3.98 -2.39 20.97
N PHE A 343 4.63 -1.60 20.16
CA PHE A 343 4.88 -0.18 20.44
C PHE A 343 4.16 0.69 19.41
N ASP A 344 3.35 1.63 19.91
CA ASP A 344 2.54 2.51 19.07
C ASP A 344 2.56 3.96 19.60
N ALA A 345 2.25 4.91 18.75
CA ALA A 345 1.96 6.30 19.10
C ALA A 345 3.08 7.01 19.91
N ASP A 346 2.81 7.35 21.16
CA ASP A 346 3.66 8.24 21.94
C ASP A 346 5.05 7.68 22.28
N ILE A 347 5.24 6.35 22.21
CA ILE A 347 6.53 5.71 22.45
C ILE A 347 7.60 6.10 21.42
N PHE A 348 7.20 6.47 20.19
CA PHE A 348 8.14 6.89 19.15
C PHE A 348 8.82 8.25 19.42
N TYR A 349 8.37 8.98 20.45
CA TYR A 349 9.01 10.20 20.94
C TYR A 349 9.91 9.97 22.15
N TYR A 350 10.09 8.70 22.57
CA TYR A 350 10.94 8.34 23.70
C TYR A 350 12.40 8.27 23.29
N GLN A 351 13.24 9.12 23.93
CA GLN A 351 14.64 9.28 23.55
C GLN A 351 15.48 7.99 23.74
N LYS A 352 15.10 7.17 24.70
CA LYS A 352 15.80 5.91 25.00
C LYS A 352 15.17 4.70 24.27
N LEU A 353 14.27 4.90 23.30
CA LEU A 353 13.65 3.80 22.56
C LEU A 353 14.69 2.87 21.91
N PRO A 354 15.80 3.35 21.31
CA PRO A 354 16.83 2.45 20.79
C PRO A 354 17.44 1.51 21.83
N LEU A 355 17.66 2.00 23.06
CA LEU A 355 18.18 1.18 24.17
C LEU A 355 17.15 0.14 24.61
N LEU A 356 15.88 0.55 24.69
CA LEU A 356 14.78 -0.34 25.02
C LEU A 356 14.65 -1.48 23.99
N LEU A 357 14.74 -1.17 22.68
CA LEU A 357 14.68 -2.18 21.63
C LEU A 357 15.89 -3.13 21.64
N GLU A 358 17.07 -2.66 22.04
CA GLU A 358 18.25 -3.53 22.24
C GLU A 358 18.06 -4.49 23.43
N GLU A 359 17.44 -4.03 24.53
CA GLU A 359 17.07 -4.91 25.65
C GLU A 359 16.11 -6.03 25.21
N LEU A 360 15.27 -5.77 24.19
CA LEU A 360 14.26 -6.69 23.65
C LEU A 360 14.72 -7.50 22.43
N LYS A 361 16.02 -7.56 22.14
CA LYS A 361 16.53 -8.22 20.92
C LYS A 361 16.17 -9.69 20.77
N ASN A 362 15.82 -10.37 21.85
CA ASN A 362 15.40 -11.78 21.84
C ASN A 362 13.88 -11.96 21.87
N GLN A 363 13.11 -10.89 22.01
CA GLN A 363 11.65 -10.88 22.02
C GLN A 363 11.08 -10.49 20.66
N GLN A 364 9.83 -10.83 20.44
CA GLN A 364 9.09 -10.39 19.27
C GLN A 364 8.56 -8.98 19.49
N VAL A 365 8.89 -8.04 18.60
CA VAL A 365 8.51 -6.64 18.69
C VAL A 365 7.86 -6.16 17.41
N ILE A 366 6.67 -5.56 17.50
CA ILE A 366 6.02 -4.85 16.40
C ILE A 366 5.98 -3.36 16.73
N LEU A 367 6.43 -2.54 15.77
CA LEU A 367 6.36 -1.07 15.79
C LEU A 367 5.32 -0.60 14.77
N THR A 368 4.39 0.29 15.16
CA THR A 368 3.29 0.72 14.28
C THR A 368 3.26 2.23 14.01
N PRO A 369 4.37 2.86 13.52
CA PRO A 369 4.42 4.29 13.30
C PRO A 369 3.60 4.74 12.08
N HIS A 370 2.91 5.88 12.18
CA HIS A 370 2.47 6.68 11.05
C HIS A 370 3.63 7.57 10.53
N PRO A 371 3.53 8.27 9.37
CA PRO A 371 4.68 8.98 8.79
C PRO A 371 5.39 9.97 9.72
N LYS A 372 4.64 10.70 10.54
CA LYS A 372 5.23 11.63 11.50
C LYS A 372 5.97 10.91 12.65
N GLU A 373 5.44 9.80 13.14
CA GLU A 373 6.09 8.95 14.14
C GLU A 373 7.32 8.28 13.55
N LEU A 374 7.24 7.80 12.30
CA LEU A 374 8.38 7.25 11.56
C LEU A 374 9.51 8.28 11.43
N PHE A 375 9.19 9.54 11.14
CA PHE A 375 10.18 10.62 11.09
C PHE A 375 10.98 10.73 12.40
N TYR A 376 10.31 10.71 13.55
CA TYR A 376 10.99 10.76 14.85
C TYR A 376 11.78 9.47 15.12
N LEU A 377 11.23 8.31 14.77
CA LEU A 377 11.89 7.02 14.89
C LEU A 377 13.20 6.99 14.07
N LEU A 378 13.18 7.47 12.82
CA LEU A 378 14.37 7.56 11.97
C LEU A 378 15.46 8.43 12.59
N LYS A 379 15.08 9.57 13.18
CA LYS A 379 16.02 10.45 13.89
C LYS A 379 16.67 9.79 15.11
N LEU A 380 15.93 8.98 15.86
CA LEU A 380 16.48 8.24 17.01
C LEU A 380 17.55 7.22 16.59
N TYR A 381 17.55 6.80 15.32
CA TYR A 381 18.52 5.86 14.74
C TYR A 381 19.56 6.53 13.84
N ASP A 382 19.72 7.85 13.92
CA ASP A 382 20.65 8.64 13.10
C ASP A 382 20.49 8.39 11.59
N ILE A 383 19.26 8.11 11.14
CA ILE A 383 18.93 8.07 9.73
C ILE A 383 18.59 9.49 9.31
N LYS A 384 19.41 10.02 8.38
CA LYS A 384 19.26 11.40 7.92
C LYS A 384 17.91 11.57 7.20
N VAL A 385 17.10 12.49 7.72
CA VAL A 385 15.80 12.87 7.18
C VAL A 385 15.47 14.30 7.63
N ASP A 386 15.03 15.15 6.69
CA ASP A 386 14.87 16.58 6.93
C ASP A 386 13.42 16.95 7.33
N SER A 387 12.43 16.25 6.79
CA SER A 387 11.01 16.56 7.05
C SER A 387 10.09 15.34 7.01
N VAL A 388 8.86 15.51 7.51
CA VAL A 388 7.80 14.49 7.40
C VAL A 388 7.38 14.28 5.93
N GLU A 389 7.40 15.35 5.14
CA GLU A 389 7.12 15.33 3.70
C GLU A 389 8.11 14.45 2.97
N GLU A 390 9.38 14.54 3.32
CA GLU A 390 10.43 13.66 2.77
C GLU A 390 10.20 12.21 3.15
N VAL A 391 9.76 11.94 4.40
CA VAL A 391 9.37 10.57 4.82
C VAL A 391 8.24 10.05 3.93
N ILE A 392 7.20 10.84 3.69
CA ILE A 392 6.05 10.43 2.87
C ILE A 392 6.50 10.11 1.44
N GLN A 393 7.35 10.95 0.87
CA GLN A 393 7.84 10.82 -0.51
C GLN A 393 8.75 9.60 -0.71
N ASN A 394 9.56 9.27 0.29
CA ASN A 394 10.57 8.22 0.21
C ASN A 394 10.33 7.10 1.25
N ARG A 395 9.07 6.90 1.65
CA ARG A 395 8.70 6.02 2.76
C ARG A 395 9.17 4.59 2.57
N PHE A 396 9.13 4.07 1.35
CA PHE A 396 9.62 2.73 1.01
C PHE A 396 11.10 2.57 1.36
N GLU A 397 11.96 3.49 0.94
CA GLU A 397 13.41 3.45 1.20
C GLU A 397 13.71 3.65 2.69
N PHE A 398 13.03 4.57 3.38
CA PHE A 398 13.22 4.78 4.81
C PHE A 398 12.80 3.57 5.64
N CYS A 399 11.71 2.91 5.28
CA CYS A 399 11.28 1.67 5.93
C CYS A 399 12.30 0.55 5.74
N LYS A 400 12.88 0.43 4.54
CA LYS A 400 13.95 -0.52 4.23
C LYS A 400 15.18 -0.24 5.07
N LEU A 401 15.69 0.99 5.08
CA LEU A 401 16.87 1.40 5.86
C LEU A 401 16.68 1.16 7.36
N PHE A 402 15.50 1.49 7.92
CA PHE A 402 15.21 1.22 9.31
C PHE A 402 15.20 -0.27 9.62
N SER A 403 14.53 -1.07 8.78
CA SER A 403 14.38 -2.51 8.96
C SER A 403 15.74 -3.26 8.85
N GLU A 404 16.64 -2.79 8.00
CA GLU A 404 18.00 -3.30 7.89
C GLU A 404 18.84 -3.06 9.17
N LYS A 405 18.69 -1.86 9.77
CA LYS A 405 19.35 -1.51 11.02
C LYS A 405 18.76 -2.22 12.25
N ASN A 406 17.47 -2.61 12.18
CA ASN A 406 16.72 -3.19 13.30
C ASN A 406 16.11 -4.54 12.92
N PRO A 407 16.92 -5.59 12.64
CA PRO A 407 16.42 -6.86 12.12
C PRO A 407 15.58 -7.66 13.14
N ASN A 408 15.56 -7.26 14.41
CA ASN A 408 14.80 -7.93 15.47
C ASN A 408 13.37 -7.39 15.63
N CYS A 409 13.04 -6.29 14.93
CA CYS A 409 11.72 -5.66 15.00
C CYS A 409 10.96 -5.81 13.68
N VAL A 410 9.65 -5.94 13.76
CA VAL A 410 8.76 -5.78 12.62
C VAL A 410 8.23 -4.35 12.61
N LEU A 411 8.47 -3.63 11.53
CA LEU A 411 7.97 -2.28 11.33
C LEU A 411 6.68 -2.32 10.51
N VAL A 412 5.58 -1.82 11.07
CA VAL A 412 4.31 -1.57 10.38
C VAL A 412 4.19 -0.08 10.09
N SER A 413 4.68 0.38 8.95
CA SER A 413 4.59 1.78 8.54
C SER A 413 3.21 2.08 7.97
N LYS A 414 2.39 2.77 8.76
CA LYS A 414 1.01 3.15 8.40
C LYS A 414 0.98 4.25 7.33
N GLY A 415 0.01 4.19 6.40
CA GLY A 415 -0.23 5.17 5.36
C GLY A 415 -1.44 4.77 4.52
N ALA A 416 -1.69 5.44 3.40
CA ALA A 416 -2.69 5.01 2.42
C ALA A 416 -2.36 3.60 1.87
N ILE A 417 -1.08 3.31 1.77
CA ILE A 417 -0.50 1.98 1.61
C ILE A 417 0.24 1.63 2.89
N THR A 418 0.03 0.46 3.48
CA THR A 418 0.77 0.04 4.68
C THR A 418 1.90 -0.91 4.30
N TYR A 419 3.11 -0.65 4.82
CA TYR A 419 4.26 -1.52 4.65
C TYR A 419 4.53 -2.29 5.95
N VAL A 420 4.68 -3.61 5.84
CA VAL A 420 5.17 -4.48 6.92
C VAL A 420 6.60 -4.87 6.55
N CYS A 421 7.56 -4.41 7.33
CA CYS A 421 8.98 -4.57 7.04
C CYS A 421 9.67 -5.39 8.13
N HIS A 422 10.45 -6.37 7.71
CA HIS A 422 11.26 -7.18 8.62
C HIS A 422 12.56 -7.60 7.92
N GLN A 423 13.70 -7.29 8.54
CA GLN A 423 15.00 -7.50 7.92
C GLN A 423 15.06 -6.81 6.54
N ASN A 424 15.32 -7.54 5.48
CA ASN A 424 15.37 -6.99 4.10
C ASN A 424 14.10 -7.31 3.29
N GLN A 425 13.00 -7.67 3.95
CA GLN A 425 11.74 -7.99 3.29
C GLN A 425 10.70 -6.92 3.58
N ILE A 426 10.02 -6.48 2.53
CA ILE A 426 8.91 -5.54 2.61
C ILE A 426 7.66 -6.21 2.04
N PHE A 427 6.60 -6.19 2.83
CA PHE A 427 5.28 -6.66 2.44
C PHE A 427 4.34 -5.46 2.32
N ILE A 428 3.69 -5.34 1.19
CA ILE A 428 2.80 -4.22 0.84
C ILE A 428 1.36 -4.67 1.07
N CYS A 429 0.61 -3.89 1.85
CA CYS A 429 -0.83 -4.02 1.95
C CYS A 429 -1.47 -2.77 1.33
N ASP A 430 -2.15 -2.94 0.20
CA ASP A 430 -2.89 -1.89 -0.49
C ASP A 430 -4.41 -1.96 -0.20
N VAL A 431 -4.82 -2.91 0.63
CA VAL A 431 -6.20 -3.08 1.08
C VAL A 431 -6.52 -2.06 2.15
N GLY A 432 -7.65 -1.38 2.02
CA GLY A 432 -8.11 -0.40 2.99
C GLY A 432 -9.06 0.62 2.38
N SER A 433 -9.53 1.54 3.24
CA SER A 433 -10.45 2.60 2.86
C SER A 433 -10.02 3.93 3.49
N VAL A 434 -10.33 5.04 2.82
CA VAL A 434 -10.17 6.39 3.36
C VAL A 434 -10.92 6.58 4.69
N ALA A 435 -11.92 5.75 4.98
CA ALA A 435 -12.64 5.71 6.26
C ALA A 435 -11.72 5.47 7.47
N LEU A 436 -10.53 4.86 7.27
CA LEU A 436 -9.50 4.69 8.30
C LEU A 436 -8.82 6.01 8.72
N ALA A 437 -8.97 7.09 7.96
CA ALA A 437 -8.46 8.41 8.32
C ALA A 437 -9.27 9.04 9.47
N LYS A 438 -9.36 8.32 10.59
CA LYS A 438 -10.12 8.67 11.78
C LYS A 438 -9.36 8.32 13.06
N ALA A 439 -9.48 9.17 14.07
CA ALA A 439 -8.84 8.94 15.37
C ALA A 439 -9.29 7.59 15.97
N GLY A 440 -8.33 6.84 16.49
CA GLY A 440 -8.55 5.54 17.12
C GLY A 440 -8.42 4.34 16.18
N SER A 441 -8.35 4.53 14.84
CA SER A 441 -8.12 3.43 13.90
C SER A 441 -6.74 2.77 14.09
N GLY A 442 -5.72 3.57 14.43
CA GLY A 442 -4.38 3.10 14.78
C GLY A 442 -4.37 2.27 16.06
N ASP A 443 -5.13 2.71 17.09
CA ASP A 443 -5.26 1.96 18.35
C ASP A 443 -5.92 0.59 18.13
N VAL A 444 -6.91 0.52 17.22
CA VAL A 444 -7.52 -0.76 16.81
C VAL A 444 -6.48 -1.67 16.18
N LEU A 445 -5.66 -1.17 15.24
CA LEU A 445 -4.60 -1.95 14.59
C LEU A 445 -3.54 -2.43 15.59
N ALA A 446 -3.11 -1.56 16.51
CA ALA A 446 -2.16 -1.93 17.57
C ALA A 446 -2.73 -3.05 18.47
N GLY A 447 -4.02 -2.97 18.81
CA GLY A 447 -4.73 -4.02 19.55
C GLY A 447 -4.83 -5.34 18.78
N MET A 448 -5.04 -5.30 17.46
CA MET A 448 -5.04 -6.50 16.61
C MET A 448 -3.65 -7.16 16.56
N CYS A 449 -2.57 -6.37 16.39
CA CYS A 449 -1.20 -6.88 16.46
C CYS A 449 -0.93 -7.53 17.83
N LEU A 450 -1.31 -6.86 18.90
CA LEU A 450 -1.21 -7.37 20.28
C LEU A 450 -1.93 -8.71 20.47
N SER A 451 -3.15 -8.79 19.95
CA SER A 451 -3.97 -10.01 20.00
C SER A 451 -3.28 -11.21 19.37
N LEU A 452 -2.75 -11.02 18.16
CA LEU A 452 -2.11 -12.12 17.43
C LEU A 452 -0.78 -12.55 18.06
N LEU A 453 0.02 -11.59 18.55
CA LEU A 453 1.22 -11.93 19.34
C LEU A 453 0.85 -12.68 20.62
N ALA A 454 -0.19 -12.26 21.35
CA ALA A 454 -0.65 -12.95 22.54
C ALA A 454 -1.11 -14.39 22.23
N GLN A 455 -1.72 -14.62 21.07
CA GLN A 455 -2.12 -15.94 20.59
C GLN A 455 -0.97 -16.80 20.08
N GLY A 456 0.28 -16.29 20.09
CA GLY A 456 1.47 -17.03 19.69
C GLY A 456 1.76 -17.03 18.18
N TYR A 457 1.21 -16.07 17.43
CA TYR A 457 1.64 -15.88 16.05
C TYR A 457 3.08 -15.41 15.97
N ASP A 458 3.77 -15.84 14.93
CA ASP A 458 5.02 -15.22 14.52
C ASP A 458 4.82 -13.72 14.24
N CYS A 459 5.83 -12.91 14.62
CA CYS A 459 5.74 -11.45 14.58
C CYS A 459 5.39 -10.89 13.19
N VAL A 460 6.00 -11.45 12.12
CA VAL A 460 5.74 -11.03 10.74
C VAL A 460 4.32 -11.42 10.33
N LYS A 461 3.90 -12.65 10.66
CA LYS A 461 2.55 -13.12 10.35
C LYS A 461 1.49 -12.39 11.16
N ALA A 462 1.77 -12.05 12.42
CA ALA A 462 0.90 -11.21 13.23
C ALA A 462 0.68 -9.84 12.57
N ALA A 463 1.74 -9.16 12.19
CA ALA A 463 1.67 -7.86 11.52
C ALA A 463 0.94 -7.92 10.17
N GLN A 464 1.28 -8.89 9.30
CA GLN A 464 0.62 -9.08 8.00
C GLN A 464 -0.87 -9.32 8.16
N THR A 465 -1.25 -10.23 9.07
CA THR A 465 -2.66 -10.58 9.31
C THR A 465 -3.44 -9.40 9.89
N ALA A 466 -2.88 -8.70 10.88
CA ALA A 466 -3.53 -7.54 11.50
C ALA A 466 -3.76 -6.43 10.47
N VAL A 467 -2.75 -6.06 9.68
CA VAL A 467 -2.84 -4.99 8.67
C VAL A 467 -3.87 -5.33 7.60
N TYR A 468 -3.84 -6.56 7.10
CA TYR A 468 -4.75 -7.00 6.03
C TYR A 468 -6.20 -7.08 6.53
N ALA A 469 -6.43 -7.68 7.70
CA ALA A 469 -7.75 -7.77 8.33
C ALA A 469 -8.36 -6.39 8.64
N HIS A 470 -7.52 -5.49 9.15
CA HIS A 470 -7.88 -4.10 9.42
C HIS A 470 -8.33 -3.37 8.13
N GLY A 471 -7.58 -3.56 7.04
CA GLY A 471 -7.90 -2.99 5.74
C GLY A 471 -9.21 -3.52 5.15
N ILE A 472 -9.42 -4.85 5.16
CA ILE A 472 -10.68 -5.46 4.68
C ILE A 472 -11.87 -4.95 5.50
N ALA A 473 -11.77 -4.98 6.84
CA ALA A 473 -12.83 -4.51 7.70
C ALA A 473 -13.24 -3.06 7.39
N ALA A 474 -12.24 -2.20 7.13
CA ALA A 474 -12.51 -0.81 6.74
C ALA A 474 -13.19 -0.68 5.38
N SER A 475 -12.88 -1.56 4.43
CA SER A 475 -13.49 -1.56 3.09
C SER A 475 -14.95 -2.02 3.10
N GLU A 476 -15.41 -2.68 4.17
CA GLU A 476 -16.80 -3.08 4.35
C GLU A 476 -17.68 -2.01 5.00
N CYS A 477 -17.11 -0.89 5.41
CA CYS A 477 -17.89 0.22 5.93
C CYS A 477 -18.73 0.85 4.82
N GLU A 478 -20.04 0.95 5.03
CA GLU A 478 -21.00 1.48 4.05
C GLU A 478 -20.70 2.92 3.63
N THR A 479 -20.05 3.70 4.51
CA THR A 479 -19.70 5.09 4.24
C THR A 479 -18.19 5.31 4.39
N ASN A 480 -17.63 6.19 3.58
CA ASN A 480 -16.21 6.52 3.61
C ASN A 480 -15.81 7.46 4.77
N TYR A 481 -16.71 7.85 5.65
CA TYR A 481 -16.46 8.76 6.78
C TYR A 481 -17.03 8.26 8.11
N GLY A 482 -17.89 7.26 8.10
CA GLY A 482 -18.65 6.81 9.29
C GLY A 482 -17.90 5.82 10.22
N LEU A 483 -16.70 5.38 9.83
CA LEU A 483 -15.95 4.33 10.52
C LEU A 483 -15.37 4.80 11.85
N THR A 484 -16.13 4.65 12.95
CA THR A 484 -15.60 4.85 14.30
C THR A 484 -14.81 3.62 14.77
N PRO A 485 -13.90 3.74 15.78
CA PRO A 485 -13.22 2.58 16.34
C PRO A 485 -14.16 1.45 16.77
N SER A 486 -15.30 1.75 17.36
CA SER A 486 -16.29 0.75 17.77
C SER A 486 -16.91 0.01 16.58
N ILE A 487 -17.20 0.73 15.48
CA ILE A 487 -17.69 0.10 14.24
C ILE A 487 -16.60 -0.78 13.64
N LEU A 488 -15.35 -0.28 13.56
CA LEU A 488 -14.23 -1.05 13.03
C LEU A 488 -14.00 -2.33 13.84
N ILE A 489 -14.03 -2.26 15.17
CA ILE A 489 -13.93 -3.43 16.07
C ILE A 489 -15.07 -4.42 15.78
N SER A 490 -16.29 -3.94 15.55
CA SER A 490 -17.42 -4.83 15.22
C SER A 490 -17.25 -5.53 13.85
N LEU A 491 -16.56 -4.90 12.90
CA LEU A 491 -16.29 -5.48 11.58
C LEU A 491 -15.12 -6.48 11.62
N ILE A 492 -14.07 -6.22 12.41
CA ILE A 492 -12.91 -7.13 12.49
C ILE A 492 -13.26 -8.47 13.16
N LYS A 493 -14.17 -8.52 14.11
CA LYS A 493 -14.53 -9.76 14.80
C LYS A 493 -15.24 -10.78 13.91
N ASN A 494 -15.70 -10.36 12.74
CA ASN A 494 -16.38 -11.22 11.77
C ASN A 494 -15.42 -11.76 10.68
N LYS A 495 -14.08 -11.57 10.84
CA LYS A 495 -13.05 -12.01 9.88
C LYS A 495 -12.36 -13.32 10.22
#